data_b377c16aaf1a77b4cc6504d6ae3cf249
#
_entry.id   b377c16aaf1a77b4cc6504d6ae3cf249
#
_cell.length_a   1.000
_cell.length_b   1.000
_cell.length_c   1.000
_cell.angle_alpha   90.00
_cell.angle_beta   90.00
_cell.angle_gamma   90.00
#
_symmetry.space_group_name_H-M   'P 1'
#
loop_
_entity.id
_entity.type
_entity.pdbx_description
1 polymer ?
#
loop_
_entity_poly.entity_id
_entity_poly.type
_entity_poly.pdbx_seq_one_letter_code
_entity_poly.pdbx_strand_id
1 'polypeptide(L)'
;VMISCDAAITYARRYAKLALEMAEKCSDPVRKKELLIIAQNCANVPEKGATGFYEACQSFWFVQQLLQIESSGHSISPGRFDQYMYPYYKKDLDSGKITREFAQELMDCIWVKLNDLNKCRDAASAEGFAGYSLFQNLIAGGQNEDCVDVTNDLSFMCITSSMHVFLPMPSLSVRVWNGSPHDFLIYAAELTRTGIGLPAYYNDEVIIPSLESRGLTLQDARDYNIIGCVEPQKSGKTN
;
A
#
# COMPACT_ATOMS: atom_id res chain seq x y z
N VAL A 1 14.71 -18.38 3.18
CA VAL A 1 14.05 -17.32 3.99
C VAL A 1 15.08 -16.46 4.73
N MET A 2 15.95 -17.04 5.62
CA MET A 2 16.94 -16.25 6.40
C MET A 2 17.85 -15.40 5.52
N ILE A 3 18.43 -15.97 4.47
CA ILE A 3 19.30 -15.23 3.53
C ILE A 3 18.58 -14.06 2.88
N SER A 4 17.31 -14.24 2.49
CA SER A 4 16.51 -13.14 1.90
C SER A 4 16.22 -12.02 2.92
N CYS A 5 15.96 -12.40 4.18
CA CYS A 5 15.77 -11.42 5.26
C CYS A 5 17.07 -10.63 5.54
N ASP A 6 18.22 -11.32 5.61
CA ASP A 6 19.52 -10.68 5.80
C ASP A 6 19.89 -9.74 4.63
N ALA A 7 19.52 -10.12 3.41
CA ALA A 7 19.67 -9.27 2.24
C ALA A 7 18.81 -8.00 2.33
N ALA A 8 17.56 -8.13 2.77
CA ALA A 8 16.66 -7.00 2.98
C ALA A 8 17.20 -6.01 4.04
N ILE A 9 17.70 -6.53 5.16
CA ILE A 9 18.33 -5.74 6.21
C ILE A 9 19.58 -5.02 5.68
N THR A 10 20.43 -5.75 4.95
CA THR A 10 21.65 -5.18 4.35
C THR A 10 21.30 -4.07 3.35
N TYR A 11 20.27 -4.26 2.55
CA TYR A 11 19.77 -3.27 1.61
C TYR A 11 19.32 -1.99 2.34
N ALA A 12 18.50 -2.11 3.36
CA ALA A 12 18.01 -0.97 4.15
C ALA A 12 19.18 -0.22 4.83
N ARG A 13 20.16 -0.94 5.41
CA ARG A 13 21.35 -0.34 6.03
C ARG A 13 22.21 0.45 5.05
N ARG A 14 22.27 0.03 3.77
CA ARG A 14 22.98 0.80 2.72
C ARG A 14 22.31 2.15 2.49
N TYR A 15 20.96 2.19 2.47
CA TYR A 15 20.23 3.46 2.35
C TYR A 15 20.34 4.33 3.59
N ALA A 16 20.36 3.73 4.80
CA ALA A 16 20.62 4.47 6.02
C ALA A 16 21.98 5.19 5.96
N LYS A 17 23.04 4.47 5.54
CA LYS A 17 24.37 5.04 5.37
C LYS A 17 24.38 6.16 4.32
N LEU A 18 23.79 5.91 3.15
CA LEU A 18 23.71 6.91 2.08
C LEU A 18 23.00 8.19 2.54
N ALA A 19 21.87 8.05 3.26
CA ALA A 19 21.14 9.20 3.78
C ALA A 19 21.97 10.01 4.79
N LEU A 20 22.77 9.35 5.65
CA LEU A 20 23.72 10.05 6.55
C LEU A 20 24.79 10.81 5.76
N GLU A 21 25.43 10.18 4.79
CA GLU A 21 26.43 10.83 3.93
C GLU A 21 25.85 12.04 3.17
N MET A 22 24.61 11.95 2.72
CA MET A 22 23.90 13.05 2.07
C MET A 22 23.58 14.17 3.08
N ALA A 23 23.16 13.82 4.31
CA ALA A 23 22.88 14.78 5.36
C ALA A 23 24.11 15.59 5.79
N GLU A 24 25.28 14.95 5.84
CA GLU A 24 26.57 15.63 6.14
C GLU A 24 26.92 16.70 5.10
N LYS A 25 26.60 16.45 3.84
CA LYS A 25 26.89 17.34 2.70
C LYS A 25 25.78 18.36 2.44
N CYS A 26 24.61 18.22 3.07
CA CYS A 26 23.46 19.05 2.85
C CYS A 26 23.57 20.38 3.61
N SER A 27 23.51 21.49 2.88
CA SER A 27 23.52 22.85 3.45
C SER A 27 22.12 23.34 3.86
N ASP A 28 21.07 22.76 3.29
CA ASP A 28 19.69 23.10 3.66
C ASP A 28 19.32 22.41 4.98
N PRO A 29 19.00 23.15 6.05
CA PRO A 29 18.70 22.59 7.36
C PRO A 29 17.42 21.76 7.37
N VAL A 30 16.43 22.07 6.55
CA VAL A 30 15.17 21.33 6.43
C VAL A 30 15.45 19.96 5.79
N ARG A 31 16.09 19.98 4.64
CA ARG A 31 16.44 18.74 3.95
C ARG A 31 17.41 17.88 4.74
N LYS A 32 18.35 18.47 5.44
CA LYS A 32 19.26 17.74 6.34
C LYS A 32 18.50 16.98 7.42
N LYS A 33 17.49 17.62 8.05
CA LYS A 33 16.66 16.98 9.08
C LYS A 33 15.86 15.80 8.49
N GLU A 34 15.29 15.96 7.29
CA GLU A 34 14.59 14.89 6.60
C GLU A 34 15.50 13.69 6.33
N LEU A 35 16.71 13.94 5.81
CA LEU A 35 17.71 12.88 5.54
C LEU A 35 18.11 12.13 6.80
N LEU A 36 18.24 12.80 7.94
CA LEU A 36 18.50 12.16 9.22
C LEU A 36 17.35 11.27 9.68
N ILE A 37 16.10 11.70 9.48
CA ILE A 37 14.91 10.88 9.77
C ILE A 37 14.87 9.65 8.85
N ILE A 38 15.12 9.83 7.56
CA ILE A 38 15.20 8.71 6.59
C ILE A 38 16.29 7.73 7.01
N ALA A 39 17.47 8.22 7.38
CA ALA A 39 18.55 7.36 7.85
C ALA A 39 18.17 6.54 9.08
N GLN A 40 17.51 7.18 10.06
CA GLN A 40 17.02 6.51 11.26
C GLN A 40 15.98 5.43 10.92
N ASN A 41 15.00 5.75 10.08
CA ASN A 41 13.97 4.80 9.65
C ASN A 41 14.61 3.60 8.94
N CYS A 42 15.49 3.84 7.97
CA CYS A 42 16.19 2.77 7.24
C CYS A 42 17.12 1.92 8.12
N ALA A 43 17.65 2.48 9.20
CA ALA A 43 18.46 1.72 10.18
C ALA A 43 17.60 0.84 11.09
N ASN A 44 16.32 1.17 11.24
CA ASN A 44 15.39 0.44 12.11
C ASN A 44 14.60 -0.62 11.34
N VAL A 45 14.02 -0.27 10.21
CA VAL A 45 13.17 -1.18 9.42
C VAL A 45 13.87 -1.64 8.14
N PRO A 46 13.64 -2.86 7.63
CA PRO A 46 12.70 -3.89 8.13
C PRO A 46 13.28 -4.83 9.20
N GLU A 47 14.49 -4.57 9.72
CA GLU A 47 15.13 -5.44 10.72
C GLU A 47 14.30 -5.56 11.99
N LYS A 48 13.72 -4.45 12.43
CA LYS A 48 12.80 -4.37 13.57
C LYS A 48 11.40 -4.01 13.11
N GLY A 49 10.43 -4.27 13.94
CA GLY A 49 9.07 -3.81 13.71
C GLY A 49 8.98 -2.29 13.73
N ALA A 50 8.17 -1.73 12.82
CA ALA A 50 7.92 -0.30 12.81
C ALA A 50 7.27 0.18 14.11
N THR A 51 7.68 1.34 14.60
CA THR A 51 7.16 1.94 15.83
C THR A 51 6.20 3.09 15.59
N GLY A 52 6.11 3.58 14.36
CA GLY A 52 5.22 4.66 13.93
C GLY A 52 4.92 4.62 12.45
N PHE A 53 4.10 5.57 12.00
CA PHE A 53 3.56 5.55 10.64
C PHE A 53 4.65 5.72 9.56
N TYR A 54 5.60 6.65 9.73
CA TYR A 54 6.66 6.84 8.75
C TYR A 54 7.55 5.60 8.61
N GLU A 55 7.93 4.99 9.73
CA GLU A 55 8.69 3.72 9.70
C GLU A 55 7.86 2.59 9.03
N ALA A 56 6.57 2.52 9.29
CA ALA A 56 5.68 1.56 8.64
C ALA A 56 5.62 1.76 7.12
N CYS A 57 5.52 2.99 6.64
CA CYS A 57 5.60 3.35 5.23
C CYS A 57 6.95 2.94 4.62
N GLN A 58 8.07 3.20 5.32
CA GLN A 58 9.40 2.83 4.85
C GLN A 58 9.59 1.30 4.81
N SER A 59 9.09 0.59 5.82
CA SER A 59 9.14 -0.88 5.88
C SER A 59 8.31 -1.49 4.74
N PHE A 60 7.08 -1.01 4.57
CA PHE A 60 6.22 -1.41 3.46
C PHE A 60 6.92 -1.25 2.11
N TRP A 61 7.53 -0.08 1.88
CA TRP A 61 8.22 0.19 0.63
C TRP A 61 9.39 -0.77 0.39
N PHE A 62 10.24 -1.02 1.39
CA PHE A 62 11.34 -1.97 1.26
C PHE A 62 10.86 -3.38 0.91
N VAL A 63 9.85 -3.87 1.61
CA VAL A 63 9.30 -5.21 1.36
C VAL A 63 8.68 -5.28 -0.04
N GLN A 64 7.86 -4.31 -0.42
CA GLN A 64 7.21 -4.25 -1.74
C GLN A 64 8.26 -4.23 -2.86
N GLN A 65 9.26 -3.39 -2.75
CA GLN A 65 10.33 -3.28 -3.76
C GLN A 65 11.14 -4.57 -3.87
N LEU A 66 11.52 -5.18 -2.75
CA LEU A 66 12.33 -6.39 -2.77
C LEU A 66 11.57 -7.60 -3.31
N LEU A 67 10.29 -7.74 -2.98
CA LEU A 67 9.41 -8.74 -3.58
C LEU A 67 9.30 -8.55 -5.09
N GLN A 68 9.23 -7.31 -5.55
CA GLN A 68 9.22 -6.97 -6.97
C GLN A 68 10.54 -7.33 -7.67
N ILE A 69 11.68 -7.15 -6.99
CA ILE A 69 13.02 -7.49 -7.52
C ILE A 69 13.19 -9.00 -7.58
N GLU A 70 12.80 -9.74 -6.54
CA GLU A 70 12.99 -11.19 -6.42
C GLU A 70 12.07 -11.98 -7.35
N SER A 71 10.85 -11.52 -7.52
CA SER A 71 9.87 -12.09 -8.45
C SER A 71 9.90 -11.36 -9.80
N SER A 72 9.16 -11.84 -10.79
CA SER A 72 8.96 -11.08 -12.03
C SER A 72 8.08 -9.83 -11.85
N GLY A 73 7.56 -9.59 -10.62
CA GLY A 73 6.83 -8.41 -10.25
C GLY A 73 5.45 -8.28 -10.86
N HIS A 74 4.79 -9.38 -11.12
CA HIS A 74 3.41 -9.39 -11.56
C HIS A 74 2.49 -9.54 -10.36
N SER A 75 1.57 -8.58 -10.15
CA SER A 75 0.47 -8.70 -9.18
C SER A 75 0.90 -8.80 -7.71
N ILE A 76 2.05 -8.24 -7.33
CA ILE A 76 2.43 -8.10 -5.92
C ILE A 76 1.57 -7.01 -5.29
N SER A 77 0.43 -7.43 -4.75
CA SER A 77 -0.63 -6.53 -4.32
C SER A 77 -0.49 -6.14 -2.84
N PRO A 78 -0.48 -4.83 -2.51
CA PRO A 78 -0.49 -4.36 -1.13
C PRO A 78 -1.68 -4.85 -0.29
N GLY A 79 -2.80 -5.16 -0.92
CA GLY A 79 -3.99 -5.64 -0.24
C GLY A 79 -4.67 -4.58 0.62
N ARG A 80 -5.16 -4.97 1.80
CA ARG A 80 -5.91 -4.10 2.72
C ARG A 80 -5.01 -3.12 3.46
N PHE A 81 -4.36 -2.26 2.69
CA PHE A 81 -3.35 -1.30 3.17
C PHE A 81 -3.89 -0.37 4.25
N ASP A 82 -5.09 0.14 4.07
CA ASP A 82 -5.75 1.02 5.02
C ASP A 82 -6.00 0.36 6.40
N GLN A 83 -6.03 -0.98 6.46
CA GLN A 83 -6.27 -1.70 7.70
C GLN A 83 -4.98 -1.93 8.50
N TYR A 84 -3.94 -2.53 7.87
CA TYR A 84 -2.72 -2.85 8.60
C TYR A 84 -1.83 -1.64 8.87
N MET A 85 -2.01 -0.54 8.13
CA MET A 85 -1.30 0.72 8.37
C MET A 85 -2.00 1.63 9.38
N TYR A 86 -3.32 1.50 9.55
CA TYR A 86 -4.11 2.37 10.40
C TYR A 86 -3.66 2.45 11.87
N PRO A 87 -3.29 1.34 12.54
CA PRO A 87 -2.82 1.40 13.91
C PRO A 87 -1.59 2.30 14.11
N TYR A 88 -0.66 2.29 13.16
CA TYR A 88 0.53 3.16 13.19
C TYR A 88 0.17 4.62 12.96
N TYR A 89 -0.69 4.89 11.98
CA TYR A 89 -1.19 6.23 11.69
C TYR A 89 -1.93 6.82 12.89
N LYS A 90 -2.92 6.11 13.39
CA LYS A 90 -3.75 6.55 14.51
C LYS A 90 -2.93 6.85 15.76
N LYS A 91 -2.00 5.97 16.11
CA LYS A 91 -1.08 6.15 17.23
C LYS A 91 -0.25 7.43 17.11
N ASP A 92 0.37 7.65 15.95
CA ASP A 92 1.25 8.80 15.76
C ASP A 92 0.46 10.10 15.61
N LEU A 93 -0.76 10.07 15.04
CA LEU A 93 -1.67 11.20 14.99
C LEU A 93 -2.16 11.60 16.39
N ASP A 94 -2.66 10.64 17.18
CA ASP A 94 -3.18 10.89 18.53
C ASP A 94 -2.09 11.42 19.49
N SER A 95 -0.85 11.01 19.29
CA SER A 95 0.30 11.51 20.08
C SER A 95 0.85 12.84 19.57
N GLY A 96 0.33 13.38 18.46
CA GLY A 96 0.84 14.60 17.82
C GLY A 96 2.22 14.46 17.18
N LYS A 97 2.69 13.23 16.96
CA LYS A 97 3.97 12.96 16.33
C LYS A 97 3.95 13.23 14.82
N ILE A 98 2.79 13.07 14.19
CA ILE A 98 2.55 13.44 12.80
C ILE A 98 1.28 14.29 12.69
N THR A 99 1.18 15.06 11.61
CA THR A 99 -0.08 15.71 11.19
C THR A 99 -0.76 14.88 10.11
N ARG A 100 -2.04 15.16 9.86
CA ARG A 100 -2.80 14.53 8.78
C ARG A 100 -2.19 14.86 7.41
N GLU A 101 -1.76 16.10 7.22
CA GLU A 101 -1.14 16.59 5.99
C GLU A 101 0.18 15.86 5.69
N PHE A 102 1.03 15.70 6.71
CA PHE A 102 2.28 14.97 6.56
C PHE A 102 2.05 13.48 6.29
N ALA A 103 1.05 12.87 6.93
CA ALA A 103 0.66 11.49 6.61
C ALA A 103 0.17 11.34 5.17
N GLN A 104 -0.61 12.31 4.66
CA GLN A 104 -1.05 12.34 3.27
C GLN A 104 0.15 12.47 2.31
N GLU A 105 1.11 13.32 2.62
CA GLU A 105 2.35 13.46 1.83
C GLU A 105 3.13 12.15 1.75
N LEU A 106 3.24 11.41 2.86
CA LEU A 106 3.88 10.09 2.87
C LEU A 106 3.10 9.08 2.00
N MET A 107 1.78 9.13 2.03
CA MET A 107 0.93 8.31 1.17
C MET A 107 1.15 8.65 -0.31
N ASP A 108 1.15 9.92 -0.65
CA ASP A 108 1.41 10.39 -2.02
C ASP A 108 2.80 9.94 -2.51
N CYS A 109 3.81 9.98 -1.65
CA CYS A 109 5.14 9.42 -1.93
C CYS A 109 5.10 7.91 -2.23
N ILE A 110 4.30 7.14 -1.48
CA ILE A 110 4.10 5.70 -1.74
C ILE A 110 3.46 5.50 -3.11
N TRP A 111 2.44 6.29 -3.47
CA TRP A 111 1.80 6.22 -4.80
C TRP A 111 2.79 6.45 -5.93
N VAL A 112 3.61 7.50 -5.82
CA VAL A 112 4.69 7.77 -6.79
C VAL A 112 5.63 6.57 -6.86
N LYS A 113 6.05 6.03 -5.72
CA LYS A 113 6.98 4.90 -5.67
C LYS A 113 6.42 3.61 -6.25
N LEU A 114 5.15 3.31 -6.03
CA LEU A 114 4.49 2.15 -6.64
C LEU A 114 4.40 2.28 -8.17
N ASN A 115 4.26 3.50 -8.68
CA ASN A 115 4.27 3.77 -10.12
C ASN A 115 5.68 3.77 -10.73
N ASP A 116 6.71 4.09 -9.95
CA ASP A 116 8.13 4.05 -10.38
C ASP A 116 8.65 2.61 -10.64
N LEU A 117 7.97 1.61 -10.10
CA LEU A 117 8.37 0.22 -10.30
C LEU A 117 8.18 -0.18 -11.76
N ASN A 118 9.29 -0.55 -12.40
CA ASN A 118 9.30 -0.99 -13.78
C ASN A 118 10.02 -2.34 -13.91
N LYS A 119 9.62 -3.13 -14.87
CA LYS A 119 10.17 -4.46 -15.11
C LYS A 119 10.82 -4.57 -16.47
N CYS A 120 12.05 -5.09 -16.46
CA CYS A 120 12.67 -5.57 -17.69
C CYS A 120 12.05 -6.90 -18.08
N ARG A 121 11.51 -6.97 -19.27
CA ARG A 121 10.91 -8.19 -19.85
C ARG A 121 11.65 -8.59 -21.12
N ASP A 122 11.51 -9.86 -21.50
CA ASP A 122 11.91 -10.29 -22.84
C ASP A 122 11.06 -9.58 -23.93
N ALA A 123 11.55 -9.57 -25.16
CA ALA A 123 10.92 -8.80 -26.23
C ALA A 123 9.47 -9.20 -26.50
N ALA A 124 9.14 -10.49 -26.48
CA ALA A 124 7.79 -10.96 -26.74
C ALA A 124 6.82 -10.57 -25.63
N SER A 125 7.24 -10.71 -24.36
CA SER A 125 6.45 -10.26 -23.21
C SER A 125 6.30 -8.73 -23.18
N ALA A 126 7.33 -7.97 -23.57
CA ALA A 126 7.26 -6.52 -23.65
C ALA A 126 6.28 -6.05 -24.72
N GLU A 127 6.23 -6.72 -25.87
CA GLU A 127 5.27 -6.42 -26.93
C GLU A 127 3.83 -6.73 -26.51
N GLY A 128 3.60 -7.88 -25.85
CA GLY A 128 2.27 -8.29 -25.39
C GLY A 128 1.74 -7.47 -24.20
N PHE A 129 2.62 -6.88 -23.40
CA PHE A 129 2.29 -6.12 -22.19
C PHE A 129 2.73 -4.65 -22.25
N ALA A 130 2.85 -4.08 -23.43
CA ALA A 130 3.19 -2.66 -23.58
C ALA A 130 2.21 -1.77 -22.82
N GLY A 131 2.75 -0.87 -21.97
CA GLY A 131 1.94 -0.02 -21.09
C GLY A 131 1.39 -0.75 -19.85
N TYR A 132 1.85 -1.95 -19.57
CA TYR A 132 1.42 -2.76 -18.44
C TYR A 132 1.75 -2.13 -17.09
N SER A 133 0.72 -2.00 -16.27
CA SER A 133 0.80 -1.42 -14.91
C SER A 133 0.93 -2.56 -13.90
N LEU A 134 1.91 -3.24 -13.65
CA LEU A 134 2.21 -4.32 -12.68
C LEU A 134 1.05 -4.87 -11.80
N PHE A 135 -0.17 -4.32 -11.87
CA PHE A 135 -1.38 -4.67 -11.11
C PHE A 135 -1.13 -4.85 -9.61
N GLN A 136 -0.56 -3.82 -9.00
CA GLN A 136 -0.35 -3.75 -7.55
C GLN A 136 -1.65 -3.30 -6.88
N ASN A 137 -2.59 -4.24 -6.65
CA ASN A 137 -3.90 -3.90 -6.14
C ASN A 137 -3.84 -3.50 -4.66
N LEU A 138 -4.30 -2.30 -4.36
CA LEU A 138 -4.43 -1.75 -3.01
C LEU A 138 -5.90 -1.54 -2.72
N ILE A 139 -6.36 -2.00 -1.56
CA ILE A 139 -7.77 -2.03 -1.22
C ILE A 139 -8.05 -1.09 -0.07
N ALA A 140 -9.16 -0.36 -0.15
CA ALA A 140 -9.68 0.49 0.91
C ALA A 140 -11.15 0.15 1.24
N GLY A 141 -11.51 0.34 2.50
CA GLY A 141 -12.86 0.14 3.02
C GLY A 141 -13.29 -1.32 3.17
N GLY A 142 -14.59 -1.54 3.15
CA GLY A 142 -15.22 -2.85 3.35
C GLY A 142 -15.49 -3.20 4.80
N GLN A 143 -15.79 -4.48 5.03
CA GLN A 143 -16.08 -4.99 6.37
C GLN A 143 -14.95 -5.87 6.91
N ASN A 144 -14.92 -6.04 8.23
CA ASN A 144 -14.06 -7.01 8.90
C ASN A 144 -14.74 -8.38 9.04
N GLU A 145 -14.07 -9.32 9.72
CA GLU A 145 -14.55 -10.68 9.98
C GLU A 145 -15.89 -10.69 10.74
N ASP A 146 -16.15 -9.66 11.57
CA ASP A 146 -17.36 -9.52 12.41
C ASP A 146 -18.51 -8.78 11.72
N CYS A 147 -18.43 -8.51 10.42
CA CYS A 147 -19.45 -7.74 9.68
C CYS A 147 -19.58 -6.29 10.16
N VAL A 148 -18.49 -5.67 10.54
CA VAL A 148 -18.44 -4.26 10.93
C VAL A 148 -17.67 -3.48 9.85
N ASP A 149 -18.18 -2.32 9.47
CA ASP A 149 -17.48 -1.44 8.55
C ASP A 149 -16.16 -0.98 9.14
N VAL A 150 -15.10 -1.03 8.34
CA VAL A 150 -13.75 -0.67 8.76
C VAL A 150 -13.14 0.46 7.94
N THR A 151 -13.98 1.20 7.24
CA THR A 151 -13.59 2.44 6.57
C THR A 151 -13.00 3.40 7.61
N ASN A 152 -11.83 3.94 7.33
CA ASN A 152 -11.09 4.81 8.24
C ASN A 152 -10.41 5.96 7.49
N ASP A 153 -9.71 6.84 8.19
CA ASP A 153 -9.02 7.99 7.59
C ASP A 153 -8.10 7.58 6.44
N LEU A 154 -7.35 6.47 6.58
CA LEU A 154 -6.46 6.01 5.51
C LEU A 154 -7.24 5.52 4.28
N SER A 155 -8.47 5.02 4.45
CA SER A 155 -9.31 4.66 3.30
C SER A 155 -9.59 5.87 2.42
N PHE A 156 -9.90 7.02 3.02
CA PHE A 156 -10.06 8.30 2.30
C PHE A 156 -8.72 8.80 1.74
N MET A 157 -7.64 8.69 2.50
CA MET A 157 -6.32 9.14 2.06
C MET A 157 -5.79 8.33 0.85
N CYS A 158 -6.13 7.05 0.72
CA CYS A 158 -5.83 6.25 -0.47
C CYS A 158 -6.50 6.83 -1.73
N ILE A 159 -7.77 7.23 -1.62
CA ILE A 159 -8.51 7.88 -2.71
C ILE A 159 -7.87 9.24 -3.01
N THR A 160 -7.57 10.04 -1.98
CA THR A 160 -6.91 11.34 -2.09
C THR A 160 -5.57 11.22 -2.83
N SER A 161 -4.72 10.26 -2.47
CA SER A 161 -3.44 10.05 -3.15
C SER A 161 -3.61 9.73 -4.64
N SER A 162 -4.62 8.94 -4.99
CA SER A 162 -4.92 8.66 -6.41
C SER A 162 -5.37 9.92 -7.16
N MET A 163 -6.09 10.85 -6.51
CA MET A 163 -6.44 12.15 -7.10
C MET A 163 -5.24 13.09 -7.21
N HIS A 164 -4.39 13.16 -6.18
CA HIS A 164 -3.23 14.05 -6.14
C HIS A 164 -2.18 13.66 -7.17
N VAL A 165 -1.80 12.39 -7.18
CA VAL A 165 -0.70 11.89 -8.00
C VAL A 165 -1.15 11.65 -9.44
N PHE A 166 -2.40 11.27 -9.65
CA PHE A 166 -3.03 11.02 -10.94
C PHE A 166 -2.24 10.05 -11.84
N LEU A 167 -1.75 8.95 -11.25
CA LEU A 167 -0.99 7.90 -11.91
C LEU A 167 -1.75 6.57 -11.87
N PRO A 168 -1.52 5.65 -12.83
CA PRO A 168 -2.26 4.39 -12.92
C PRO A 168 -1.93 3.38 -11.81
N MET A 169 -0.85 3.61 -11.04
CA MET A 169 -0.46 2.74 -9.94
C MET A 169 -0.43 3.50 -8.60
N PRO A 170 -0.81 2.79 -7.51
CA PRO A 170 -1.34 1.43 -7.42
C PRO A 170 -2.71 1.28 -8.07
N SER A 171 -3.09 0.05 -8.44
CA SER A 171 -4.48 -0.25 -8.84
C SER A 171 -5.37 -0.16 -7.60
N LEU A 172 -5.98 1.01 -7.39
CA LEU A 172 -6.84 1.24 -6.24
C LEU A 172 -8.18 0.54 -6.42
N SER A 173 -8.57 -0.25 -5.43
CA SER A 173 -9.88 -0.87 -5.31
C SER A 173 -10.57 -0.42 -4.03
N VAL A 174 -11.89 -0.29 -4.08
CA VAL A 174 -12.72 -0.04 -2.90
C VAL A 174 -13.69 -1.20 -2.71
N ARG A 175 -13.79 -1.68 -1.48
CA ARG A 175 -14.82 -2.64 -1.09
C ARG A 175 -16.04 -1.88 -0.63
N VAL A 176 -17.20 -2.25 -1.18
CA VAL A 176 -18.47 -1.62 -0.89
C VAL A 176 -19.48 -2.66 -0.43
N TRP A 177 -20.37 -2.29 0.47
CA TRP A 177 -21.45 -3.11 1.01
C TRP A 177 -22.56 -2.23 1.59
N ASN A 178 -23.67 -2.84 2.04
CA ASN A 178 -24.81 -2.09 2.59
C ASN A 178 -24.47 -1.24 3.83
N GLY A 179 -23.43 -1.59 4.57
CA GLY A 179 -22.93 -0.84 5.73
C GLY A 179 -21.86 0.20 5.42
N SER A 180 -21.45 0.37 4.16
CA SER A 180 -20.44 1.36 3.79
C SER A 180 -20.91 2.78 4.08
N PRO A 181 -20.06 3.66 4.67
CA PRO A 181 -20.38 5.05 4.89
C PRO A 181 -20.71 5.78 3.58
N HIS A 182 -21.79 6.54 3.57
CA HIS A 182 -22.26 7.23 2.37
C HIS A 182 -21.23 8.26 1.85
N ASP A 183 -20.54 8.97 2.73
CA ASP A 183 -19.50 9.92 2.40
C ASP A 183 -18.29 9.24 1.73
N PHE A 184 -17.92 8.02 2.17
CA PHE A 184 -16.88 7.23 1.52
C PHE A 184 -17.28 6.82 0.10
N LEU A 185 -18.53 6.41 -0.11
CA LEU A 185 -19.04 6.07 -1.44
C LEU A 185 -19.04 7.28 -2.38
N ILE A 186 -19.47 8.44 -1.89
CA ILE A 186 -19.43 9.69 -2.65
C ILE A 186 -17.97 10.06 -3.00
N TYR A 187 -17.06 9.93 -2.03
CA TYR A 187 -15.65 10.27 -2.26
C TYR A 187 -14.97 9.33 -3.28
N ALA A 188 -15.31 8.05 -3.25
CA ALA A 188 -14.88 7.10 -4.27
C ALA A 188 -15.44 7.45 -5.67
N ALA A 189 -16.71 7.88 -5.75
CA ALA A 189 -17.34 8.34 -6.99
C ALA A 189 -16.67 9.63 -7.54
N GLU A 190 -16.19 10.52 -6.66
CA GLU A 190 -15.42 11.71 -7.09
C GLU A 190 -14.11 11.30 -7.80
N LEU A 191 -13.40 10.28 -7.31
CA LEU A 191 -12.24 9.75 -8.02
C LEU A 191 -12.65 9.17 -9.39
N THR A 192 -13.73 8.39 -9.45
CA THR A 192 -14.25 7.85 -10.72
C THR A 192 -14.54 8.98 -11.73
N ARG A 193 -15.14 10.08 -11.27
CA ARG A 193 -15.47 11.25 -12.09
C ARG A 193 -14.25 11.91 -12.72
N THR A 194 -13.04 11.73 -12.16
CA THR A 194 -11.80 12.28 -12.74
C THR A 194 -11.42 11.65 -14.07
N GLY A 195 -11.96 10.47 -14.40
CA GLY A 195 -11.66 9.74 -15.63
C GLY A 195 -10.35 8.96 -15.62
N ILE A 196 -9.67 8.85 -14.48
CA ILE A 196 -8.42 8.06 -14.36
C ILE A 196 -8.63 6.54 -14.50
N GLY A 197 -9.88 6.06 -14.45
CA GLY A 197 -10.19 4.63 -14.50
C GLY A 197 -10.10 3.92 -13.13
N LEU A 198 -10.07 4.67 -12.05
CA LEU A 198 -10.03 4.19 -10.66
C LEU A 198 -11.17 4.83 -9.85
N PRO A 199 -11.53 4.23 -8.70
CA PRO A 199 -11.17 2.90 -8.21
C PRO A 199 -11.97 1.80 -8.90
N ALA A 200 -11.52 0.54 -8.77
CA ALA A 200 -12.38 -0.60 -9.03
C ALA A 200 -13.30 -0.85 -7.83
N TYR A 201 -14.57 -1.18 -8.08
CA TYR A 201 -15.57 -1.41 -7.03
C TYR A 201 -15.80 -2.91 -6.83
N TYR A 202 -15.67 -3.39 -5.60
CA TYR A 202 -15.89 -4.78 -5.22
C TYR A 202 -17.03 -4.85 -4.21
N ASN A 203 -18.14 -5.46 -4.62
CA ASN A 203 -19.34 -5.59 -3.78
C ASN A 203 -19.22 -6.82 -2.87
N ASP A 204 -19.07 -6.59 -1.57
CA ASP A 204 -18.95 -7.64 -0.55
C ASP A 204 -20.16 -8.57 -0.53
N GLU A 205 -21.36 -8.07 -0.84
CA GLU A 205 -22.60 -8.86 -0.85
C GLU A 205 -22.68 -9.90 -1.98
N VAL A 206 -21.84 -9.72 -2.98
CA VAL A 206 -21.69 -10.69 -4.09
C VAL A 206 -20.46 -11.56 -3.88
N ILE A 207 -19.35 -10.95 -3.47
CA ILE A 207 -18.05 -11.63 -3.41
C ILE A 207 -17.98 -12.58 -2.21
N ILE A 208 -18.45 -12.16 -1.03
CA ILE A 208 -18.40 -13.00 0.17
C ILE A 208 -19.16 -14.33 -0.03
N PRO A 209 -20.44 -14.33 -0.46
CA PRO A 209 -21.13 -15.59 -0.74
C PRO A 209 -20.47 -16.44 -1.84
N SER A 210 -19.87 -15.79 -2.84
CA SER A 210 -19.14 -16.49 -3.90
C SER A 210 -17.90 -17.23 -3.34
N LEU A 211 -17.17 -16.60 -2.43
CA LEU A 211 -16.01 -17.21 -1.77
C LEU A 211 -16.42 -18.34 -0.83
N GLU A 212 -17.50 -18.18 -0.08
CA GLU A 212 -18.07 -19.25 0.76
C GLU A 212 -18.49 -20.47 -0.08
N SER A 213 -19.10 -20.24 -1.24
CA SER A 213 -19.47 -21.34 -2.15
C SER A 213 -18.26 -22.13 -2.68
N ARG A 214 -17.07 -21.55 -2.60
CA ARG A 214 -15.79 -22.19 -2.93
C ARG A 214 -15.10 -22.84 -1.73
N GLY A 215 -15.74 -22.84 -0.56
CA GLY A 215 -15.26 -23.51 0.64
C GLY A 215 -14.50 -22.65 1.63
N LEU A 216 -14.48 -21.32 1.48
CA LEU A 216 -13.95 -20.45 2.52
C LEU A 216 -14.94 -20.38 3.70
N THR A 217 -14.41 -20.21 4.91
CA THR A 217 -15.25 -19.82 6.05
C THR A 217 -15.81 -18.42 5.85
N LEU A 218 -16.93 -18.10 6.46
CA LEU A 218 -17.51 -16.75 6.38
C LEU A 218 -16.52 -15.67 6.84
N GLN A 219 -15.76 -15.94 7.90
CA GLN A 219 -14.73 -15.02 8.42
C GLN A 219 -13.62 -14.78 7.40
N ASP A 220 -13.08 -15.86 6.81
CA ASP A 220 -12.05 -15.75 5.78
C ASP A 220 -12.59 -15.06 4.51
N ALA A 221 -13.83 -15.35 4.14
CA ALA A 221 -14.48 -14.70 3.01
C ALA A 221 -14.70 -13.20 3.24
N ARG A 222 -15.00 -12.77 4.47
CA ARG A 222 -15.09 -11.33 4.82
C ARG A 222 -13.74 -10.62 4.82
N ASP A 223 -12.66 -11.33 5.10
CA ASP A 223 -11.29 -10.76 5.09
C ASP A 223 -10.59 -10.92 3.73
N TYR A 224 -11.33 -11.02 2.64
CA TYR A 224 -10.72 -11.18 1.32
C TYR A 224 -9.93 -9.96 0.86
N ASN A 225 -8.91 -10.23 0.06
CA ASN A 225 -8.13 -9.27 -0.72
C ASN A 225 -8.39 -9.45 -2.20
N ILE A 226 -7.98 -8.45 -2.98
CA ILE A 226 -7.87 -8.57 -4.44
C ILE A 226 -6.40 -8.67 -4.80
N ILE A 227 -6.04 -9.71 -5.52
CA ILE A 227 -4.70 -9.91 -6.06
C ILE A 227 -4.71 -9.54 -7.54
N GLY A 228 -3.69 -8.80 -7.96
CA GLY A 228 -3.55 -8.42 -9.36
C GLY A 228 -4.70 -7.56 -9.87
N CYS A 229 -5.36 -8.03 -10.90
CA CYS A 229 -6.42 -7.29 -11.58
C CYS A 229 -7.76 -7.38 -10.83
N VAL A 230 -8.25 -8.62 -10.61
CA VAL A 230 -9.64 -8.90 -10.20
C VAL A 230 -9.79 -10.22 -9.42
N GLU A 231 -8.75 -10.74 -8.81
CA GLU A 231 -8.76 -12.06 -8.17
C GLU A 231 -9.03 -11.97 -6.66
N PRO A 232 -10.31 -12.10 -6.21
CA PRO A 232 -10.62 -12.14 -4.79
C PRO A 232 -10.05 -13.39 -4.13
N GLN A 233 -9.25 -13.22 -3.09
CA GLN A 233 -8.60 -14.30 -2.37
C GLN A 233 -8.58 -14.07 -0.87
N LYS A 234 -8.42 -15.14 -0.10
CA LYS A 234 -8.20 -15.11 1.34
C LYS A 234 -6.89 -14.40 1.67
N SER A 235 -6.92 -13.45 2.60
CA SER A 235 -5.76 -12.69 3.04
C SER A 235 -4.80 -13.54 3.87
N GLY A 236 -3.57 -13.75 3.36
CA GLY A 236 -2.42 -14.24 4.16
C GLY A 236 -2.60 -15.56 4.91
N LYS A 237 -3.68 -16.29 4.66
CA LYS A 237 -4.06 -17.53 5.36
C LYS A 237 -4.15 -18.73 4.40
N THR A 238 -3.61 -18.62 3.21
CA THR A 238 -3.54 -19.74 2.25
C THR A 238 -2.37 -20.64 2.58
N ASN A 239 -2.63 -21.94 2.65
CA ASN A 239 -1.61 -22.97 2.76
C ASN A 239 -0.93 -23.21 1.41
#